data_2b6252ecf99fd8cc87727ead8dd7643f
#
_entry.id   2b6252ecf99fd8cc87727ead8dd7643f
#
_cell.length_a   1.000
_cell.length_b   1.000
_cell.length_c   1.000
_cell.angle_alpha   90.00
_cell.angle_beta   90.00
_cell.angle_gamma   90.00
#
_symmetry.space_group_name_H-M   'P 1'
#
loop_
_entity.id
_entity.type
_entity.pdbx_description
1 polymer ?
#
loop_
_entity_poly.entity_id
_entity_poly.type
_entity_poly.pdbx_seq_one_letter_code
_entity_poly.pdbx_strand_id
1 'polypeptide(L)'
;MLNFENIGDRFVQVVHTDEWEQLQQKFNNCVDIYVLGHGGNLAVADHAAVDMTRLSNGTKNAMCPGSGVVATSLINDLGFDQWMVSWLSSRCISKNKEQMKKSLVLGISSSGTSVDIIKALQWAQDNGMQIGMITSKDLPVEIPDLTKVILGADYYHTAEVLTLLLTYQLTHGSGNVCPPIGKNSPDELRKLNWKGGKIREHSYPDEQINIGVDFDKVIHKCSKGYYDGTIYDEPVEGSFEALKTLAEKYTVIVYTCKAKPDRGLVNGKTGTELVWEWLKKHDMAQFVSKVTSEKPRARFYIDDKAIRFTDWESAFRDIEEIDG
;
A
#
# COMPACT_ATOMS: atom_id res chain seq x y z
N MET A 1 -19.52 34.78 13.54
CA MET A 1 -19.47 33.75 14.58
C MET A 1 -19.70 32.42 13.89
N LEU A 2 -18.84 31.44 14.09
CA LEU A 2 -19.06 30.10 13.53
C LEU A 2 -20.32 29.53 14.21
N ASN A 3 -21.34 29.21 13.42
CA ASN A 3 -22.54 28.58 13.94
C ASN A 3 -22.39 27.06 13.84
N PHE A 4 -21.92 26.45 14.92
CA PHE A 4 -21.88 24.98 15.07
C PHE A 4 -23.14 24.43 15.74
N GLU A 5 -24.15 25.27 15.95
CA GLU A 5 -25.43 24.82 16.47
C GLU A 5 -26.01 23.74 15.54
N ASN A 6 -26.47 22.67 16.15
CA ASN A 6 -27.13 21.55 15.49
C ASN A 6 -26.26 20.67 14.56
N ILE A 7 -24.93 20.70 14.65
CA ILE A 7 -24.10 19.73 13.87
C ILE A 7 -24.52 18.30 14.22
N GLY A 8 -24.75 17.99 15.49
CA GLY A 8 -25.20 16.67 15.93
C GLY A 8 -26.55 16.29 15.33
N ASP A 9 -27.52 17.21 15.36
CA ASP A 9 -28.86 16.99 14.81
C ASP A 9 -28.81 16.82 13.29
N ARG A 10 -28.03 17.65 12.60
CA ARG A 10 -27.81 17.52 11.14
C ARG A 10 -27.16 16.21 10.79
N PHE A 11 -26.14 15.78 11.53
CA PHE A 11 -25.51 14.48 11.34
C PHE A 11 -26.56 13.36 11.46
N VAL A 12 -27.35 13.36 12.53
CA VAL A 12 -28.41 12.36 12.72
C VAL A 12 -29.43 12.39 11.58
N GLN A 13 -29.85 13.56 11.13
CA GLN A 13 -30.75 13.70 9.99
C GLN A 13 -30.17 13.11 8.71
N VAL A 14 -28.93 13.44 8.38
CA VAL A 14 -28.27 12.98 7.15
C VAL A 14 -28.10 11.47 7.13
N VAL A 15 -27.66 10.85 8.24
CA VAL A 15 -27.42 9.39 8.29
C VAL A 15 -28.70 8.55 8.26
N HIS A 16 -29.87 9.17 8.33
CA HIS A 16 -31.17 8.51 8.21
C HIS A 16 -31.85 8.78 6.86
N THR A 17 -31.15 9.38 5.89
CA THR A 17 -31.69 9.58 4.53
C THR A 17 -31.46 8.35 3.65
N ASP A 18 -32.33 8.18 2.65
CA ASP A 18 -32.16 7.11 1.65
C ASP A 18 -30.88 7.27 0.84
N GLU A 19 -30.46 8.50 0.57
CA GLU A 19 -29.21 8.82 -0.13
C GLU A 19 -28.00 8.40 0.70
N TRP A 20 -28.05 8.57 2.01
CA TRP A 20 -26.98 8.07 2.88
C TRP A 20 -26.90 6.56 2.84
N GLU A 21 -28.02 5.87 2.95
CA GLU A 21 -28.07 4.41 2.88
C GLU A 21 -27.54 3.89 1.55
N GLN A 22 -27.91 4.52 0.43
CA GLN A 22 -27.39 4.18 -0.90
C GLN A 22 -25.87 4.41 -0.98
N LEU A 23 -25.36 5.52 -0.43
CA LEU A 23 -23.92 5.78 -0.40
C LEU A 23 -23.18 4.73 0.43
N GLN A 24 -23.73 4.37 1.60
CA GLN A 24 -23.18 3.32 2.45
C GLN A 24 -23.14 1.96 1.73
N GLN A 25 -24.19 1.60 0.99
CA GLN A 25 -24.24 0.37 0.20
C GLN A 25 -23.20 0.38 -0.93
N LYS A 26 -23.07 1.49 -1.68
CA LYS A 26 -22.03 1.66 -2.69
C LYS A 26 -20.63 1.51 -2.08
N PHE A 27 -20.37 2.17 -0.96
CA PHE A 27 -19.11 2.06 -0.24
C PHE A 27 -18.83 0.61 0.19
N ASN A 28 -19.80 -0.09 0.78
CA ASN A 28 -19.62 -1.46 1.24
C ASN A 28 -19.28 -2.42 0.10
N ASN A 29 -19.88 -2.22 -1.07
CA ASN A 29 -19.72 -3.09 -2.24
C ASN A 29 -18.44 -2.82 -3.05
N CYS A 30 -17.80 -1.65 -2.85
CA CYS A 30 -16.59 -1.27 -3.58
C CYS A 30 -15.32 -1.63 -2.80
N VAL A 31 -14.25 -1.92 -3.53
CA VAL A 31 -12.91 -2.20 -3.01
C VAL A 31 -12.02 -0.97 -3.12
N ASP A 32 -11.99 -0.36 -4.30
CA ASP A 32 -11.20 0.85 -4.55
C ASP A 32 -12.06 2.10 -4.36
N ILE A 33 -11.59 3.00 -3.52
CA ILE A 33 -12.31 4.23 -3.17
C ILE A 33 -11.43 5.43 -3.53
N TYR A 34 -11.92 6.32 -4.36
CA TYR A 34 -11.25 7.56 -4.75
C TYR A 34 -11.97 8.74 -4.12
N VAL A 35 -11.35 9.40 -3.15
CA VAL A 35 -11.95 10.53 -2.44
C VAL A 35 -11.37 11.83 -2.97
N LEU A 36 -12.24 12.72 -3.48
CA LEU A 36 -11.85 13.97 -4.14
C LEU A 36 -12.37 15.17 -3.35
N GLY A 37 -11.54 16.19 -3.20
CA GLY A 37 -11.90 17.41 -2.48
C GLY A 37 -10.94 18.56 -2.73
N HIS A 38 -11.28 19.75 -2.24
CA HIS A 38 -10.45 20.97 -2.28
C HIS A 38 -10.32 21.61 -0.91
N GLY A 39 -9.21 22.30 -0.63
CA GLY A 39 -9.01 23.04 0.63
C GLY A 39 -9.22 22.17 1.86
N GLY A 40 -10.12 22.60 2.77
CA GLY A 40 -10.48 21.82 3.95
C GLY A 40 -11.14 20.48 3.61
N ASN A 41 -11.93 20.42 2.54
CA ASN A 41 -12.48 19.16 2.04
C ASN A 41 -11.40 18.22 1.47
N LEU A 42 -10.27 18.74 0.95
CA LEU A 42 -9.13 17.90 0.57
C LEU A 42 -8.46 17.28 1.80
N ALA A 43 -8.32 18.05 2.89
CA ALA A 43 -7.79 17.51 4.14
C ALA A 43 -8.72 16.42 4.72
N VAL A 44 -10.06 16.62 4.65
CA VAL A 44 -11.03 15.59 5.02
C VAL A 44 -10.90 14.35 4.11
N ALA A 45 -10.78 14.53 2.81
CA ALA A 45 -10.65 13.45 1.83
C ALA A 45 -9.37 12.63 2.05
N ASP A 46 -8.25 13.28 2.32
CA ASP A 46 -6.97 12.64 2.58
C ASP A 46 -7.01 11.82 3.88
N HIS A 47 -7.53 12.43 4.96
CA HIS A 47 -7.74 11.72 6.23
C HIS A 47 -8.70 10.53 6.08
N ALA A 48 -9.82 10.71 5.38
CA ALA A 48 -10.79 9.66 5.13
C ALA A 48 -10.17 8.49 4.34
N ALA A 49 -9.37 8.76 3.32
CA ALA A 49 -8.70 7.71 2.53
C ALA A 49 -7.77 6.86 3.39
N VAL A 50 -7.02 7.50 4.32
CA VAL A 50 -6.15 6.78 5.28
C VAL A 50 -6.98 5.89 6.19
N ASP A 51 -8.06 6.40 6.80
CA ASP A 51 -8.88 5.63 7.73
C ASP A 51 -9.67 4.51 7.03
N MET A 52 -10.25 4.78 5.88
CA MET A 52 -10.94 3.78 5.05
C MET A 52 -10.02 2.60 4.70
N THR A 53 -8.76 2.86 4.38
CA THR A 53 -7.78 1.81 4.09
C THR A 53 -7.33 1.10 5.37
N ARG A 54 -6.91 1.86 6.38
CA ARG A 54 -6.31 1.31 7.61
C ARG A 54 -7.30 0.50 8.44
N LEU A 55 -8.55 0.99 8.58
CA LEU A 55 -9.55 0.36 9.44
C LEU A 55 -10.34 -0.75 8.75
N SER A 56 -10.20 -0.91 7.46
CA SER A 56 -10.97 -1.88 6.66
C SER A 56 -10.45 -3.32 6.70
N ASN A 57 -9.40 -3.61 7.46
CA ASN A 57 -8.76 -4.94 7.49
C ASN A 57 -8.36 -5.47 6.10
N GLY A 58 -7.95 -4.58 5.20
CA GLY A 58 -7.53 -4.92 3.84
C GLY A 58 -8.66 -5.15 2.84
N THR A 59 -9.90 -4.79 3.19
CA THR A 59 -11.05 -4.90 2.27
C THR A 59 -11.24 -3.68 1.39
N LYS A 60 -10.63 -2.55 1.75
CA LYS A 60 -10.70 -1.28 1.01
C LYS A 60 -9.29 -0.79 0.66
N ASN A 61 -9.18 -0.19 -0.50
CA ASN A 61 -8.01 0.52 -0.98
C ASN A 61 -8.44 1.95 -1.35
N ALA A 62 -8.37 2.85 -0.37
CA ALA A 62 -8.83 4.22 -0.55
C ALA A 62 -7.66 5.16 -0.85
N MET A 63 -7.87 6.08 -1.77
CA MET A 63 -6.87 7.03 -2.27
C MET A 63 -7.48 8.42 -2.41
N CYS A 64 -6.63 9.43 -2.17
CA CYS A 64 -6.92 10.83 -2.39
C CYS A 64 -5.75 11.48 -3.14
N PRO A 65 -5.95 12.46 -4.04
CA PRO A 65 -4.86 13.20 -4.67
C PRO A 65 -4.23 14.25 -3.75
N GLY A 66 -3.99 13.91 -2.47
CA GLY A 66 -3.60 14.82 -1.39
C GLY A 66 -2.25 15.52 -1.54
N SER A 67 -1.39 15.11 -2.49
CA SER A 67 -0.09 15.75 -2.70
C SER A 67 -0.20 17.04 -3.49
N GLY A 68 0.28 18.17 -2.92
CA GLY A 68 0.36 19.45 -3.62
C GLY A 68 1.18 19.37 -4.92
N VAL A 69 2.19 18.51 -4.98
CA VAL A 69 3.00 18.29 -6.20
C VAL A 69 2.15 17.67 -7.29
N VAL A 70 1.32 16.68 -6.98
CA VAL A 70 0.41 16.05 -7.95
C VAL A 70 -0.58 17.06 -8.49
N ALA A 71 -1.27 17.79 -7.61
CA ALA A 71 -2.26 18.78 -8.01
C ALA A 71 -1.64 19.89 -8.87
N THR A 72 -0.55 20.51 -8.41
CA THR A 72 0.08 21.65 -9.13
C THR A 72 0.68 21.24 -10.48
N SER A 73 1.27 20.05 -10.58
CA SER A 73 1.80 19.52 -11.84
C SER A 73 0.66 19.30 -12.85
N LEU A 74 -0.37 18.54 -12.48
CA LEU A 74 -1.48 18.26 -13.39
C LEU A 74 -2.29 19.49 -13.74
N ILE A 75 -2.47 20.45 -12.82
CA ILE A 75 -3.13 21.73 -13.12
C ILE A 75 -2.31 22.55 -14.11
N ASN A 76 -0.98 22.62 -13.93
CA ASN A 76 -0.11 23.35 -14.85
C ASN A 76 -0.17 22.77 -16.27
N ASP A 77 -0.18 21.46 -16.40
CA ASP A 77 -0.06 20.79 -17.70
C ASP A 77 -1.42 20.62 -18.42
N LEU A 78 -2.51 20.45 -17.66
CA LEU A 78 -3.82 20.07 -18.21
C LEU A 78 -4.95 21.07 -17.91
N GLY A 79 -4.70 22.02 -17.02
CA GLY A 79 -5.71 22.94 -16.52
C GLY A 79 -6.50 22.42 -15.32
N PHE A 80 -7.09 23.39 -14.58
CA PHE A 80 -7.80 23.13 -13.33
C PHE A 80 -8.99 22.19 -13.49
N ASP A 81 -9.67 22.20 -14.59
CA ASP A 81 -10.88 21.42 -14.84
C ASP A 81 -10.62 19.96 -15.27
N GLN A 82 -9.36 19.60 -15.60
CA GLN A 82 -8.99 18.27 -16.10
C GLN A 82 -8.08 17.49 -15.14
N TRP A 83 -7.47 18.13 -14.18
CA TRP A 83 -6.44 17.50 -13.37
C TRP A 83 -6.94 16.30 -12.52
N MET A 84 -8.17 16.38 -11.95
CA MET A 84 -8.75 15.29 -11.20
C MET A 84 -9.15 14.11 -12.09
N VAL A 85 -9.66 14.39 -13.29
CA VAL A 85 -9.93 13.37 -14.32
C VAL A 85 -8.64 12.64 -14.69
N SER A 86 -7.57 13.39 -14.96
CA SER A 86 -6.27 12.82 -15.32
C SER A 86 -5.67 11.98 -14.17
N TRP A 87 -5.73 12.49 -12.95
CA TRP A 87 -5.30 11.73 -11.79
C TRP A 87 -6.09 10.42 -11.63
N LEU A 88 -7.41 10.48 -11.70
CA LEU A 88 -8.28 9.32 -11.56
C LEU A 88 -8.06 8.30 -12.68
N SER A 89 -8.00 8.74 -13.93
CA SER A 89 -7.79 7.87 -15.08
C SER A 89 -6.44 7.15 -15.01
N SER A 90 -5.39 7.81 -14.54
CA SER A 90 -4.06 7.20 -14.35
C SER A 90 -4.07 6.07 -13.31
N ARG A 91 -4.94 6.17 -12.30
CA ARG A 91 -5.12 5.11 -11.27
C ARG A 91 -5.94 3.94 -11.77
N CYS A 92 -6.69 4.14 -12.85
CA CYS A 92 -7.60 3.14 -13.42
C CYS A 92 -7.06 2.48 -14.69
N ILE A 93 -5.89 2.88 -15.20
CA ILE A 93 -5.36 2.45 -16.51
C ILE A 93 -5.22 0.92 -16.66
N SER A 94 -4.98 0.21 -15.57
CA SER A 94 -4.85 -1.26 -15.58
C SER A 94 -6.11 -2.01 -15.16
N LYS A 95 -7.21 -1.29 -14.84
CA LYS A 95 -8.43 -1.89 -14.34
C LYS A 95 -9.30 -2.43 -15.48
N ASN A 96 -9.83 -3.62 -15.29
CA ASN A 96 -10.87 -4.17 -16.16
C ASN A 96 -12.26 -3.69 -15.74
N LYS A 97 -13.29 -3.99 -16.55
CA LYS A 97 -14.67 -3.56 -16.30
C LYS A 97 -15.23 -4.00 -14.95
N GLU A 98 -14.91 -5.20 -14.48
CA GLU A 98 -15.38 -5.68 -13.19
C GLU A 98 -14.72 -4.98 -12.01
N GLN A 99 -13.44 -4.61 -12.14
CA GLN A 99 -12.74 -3.80 -11.15
C GLN A 99 -13.26 -2.34 -11.15
N MET A 100 -13.62 -1.80 -12.31
CA MET A 100 -14.25 -0.48 -12.40
C MET A 100 -15.61 -0.47 -11.67
N LYS A 101 -16.46 -1.46 -11.86
CA LYS A 101 -17.76 -1.59 -11.13
C LYS A 101 -17.60 -1.68 -9.62
N LYS A 102 -16.46 -2.21 -9.14
CA LYS A 102 -16.11 -2.30 -7.71
C LYS A 102 -15.28 -1.11 -7.21
N SER A 103 -15.26 -0.03 -7.97
CA SER A 103 -14.61 1.23 -7.61
C SER A 103 -15.66 2.31 -7.34
N LEU A 104 -15.46 3.11 -6.29
CA LEU A 104 -16.30 4.25 -5.93
C LEU A 104 -15.48 5.54 -6.03
N VAL A 105 -16.02 6.53 -6.72
CA VAL A 105 -15.52 7.91 -6.67
C VAL A 105 -16.45 8.71 -5.76
N LEU A 106 -15.90 9.23 -4.67
CA LEU A 106 -16.59 10.05 -3.68
C LEU A 106 -16.09 11.50 -3.80
N GLY A 107 -16.90 12.37 -4.37
CA GLY A 107 -16.65 13.81 -4.40
C GLY A 107 -17.07 14.48 -3.08
N ILE A 108 -16.25 15.38 -2.58
CA ILE A 108 -16.55 16.23 -1.44
C ILE A 108 -16.42 17.68 -1.86
N SER A 109 -17.54 18.41 -1.90
CA SER A 109 -17.54 19.83 -2.27
C SER A 109 -18.66 20.56 -1.53
N SER A 110 -18.31 21.46 -0.62
CA SER A 110 -19.32 22.21 0.16
C SER A 110 -20.26 23.03 -0.75
N SER A 111 -19.78 23.59 -1.85
CA SER A 111 -20.60 24.37 -2.78
C SER A 111 -21.37 23.53 -3.81
N GLY A 112 -20.92 22.30 -4.07
CA GLY A 112 -21.43 21.47 -5.17
C GLY A 112 -21.03 21.94 -6.58
N THR A 113 -20.16 22.96 -6.71
CA THR A 113 -19.85 23.63 -7.99
C THR A 113 -18.41 23.44 -8.46
N SER A 114 -17.62 22.58 -7.82
CA SER A 114 -16.22 22.28 -8.19
C SER A 114 -16.18 21.55 -9.54
N VAL A 115 -15.81 22.26 -10.60
CA VAL A 115 -15.90 21.77 -11.99
C VAL A 115 -15.06 20.52 -12.23
N ASP A 116 -13.87 20.44 -11.66
CA ASP A 116 -12.97 19.30 -11.79
C ASP A 116 -13.48 18.05 -11.05
N ILE A 117 -14.12 18.21 -9.87
CA ILE A 117 -14.82 17.13 -9.17
C ILE A 117 -16.01 16.63 -9.99
N ILE A 118 -16.83 17.56 -10.52
CA ILE A 118 -17.97 17.23 -11.37
C ILE A 118 -17.51 16.45 -12.60
N LYS A 119 -16.47 16.90 -13.30
CA LYS A 119 -15.91 16.20 -14.47
C LYS A 119 -15.33 14.82 -14.10
N ALA A 120 -14.69 14.69 -12.94
CA ALA A 120 -14.19 13.41 -12.48
C ALA A 120 -15.33 12.42 -12.17
N LEU A 121 -16.45 12.89 -11.59
CA LEU A 121 -17.64 12.07 -11.37
C LEU A 121 -18.30 11.65 -12.69
N GLN A 122 -18.40 12.55 -13.67
CA GLN A 122 -18.90 12.23 -15.01
C GLN A 122 -18.02 11.19 -15.69
N TRP A 123 -16.70 11.39 -15.67
CA TRP A 123 -15.76 10.42 -16.22
C TRP A 123 -15.88 9.05 -15.54
N ALA A 124 -16.03 9.02 -14.22
CA ALA A 124 -16.18 7.78 -13.46
C ALA A 124 -17.47 7.04 -13.84
N GLN A 125 -18.59 7.77 -13.99
CA GLN A 125 -19.88 7.22 -14.42
C GLN A 125 -19.78 6.63 -15.82
N ASP A 126 -19.17 7.34 -16.78
CA ASP A 126 -18.97 6.89 -18.16
C ASP A 126 -18.11 5.61 -18.23
N ASN A 127 -17.25 5.38 -17.23
CA ASN A 127 -16.41 4.19 -17.12
C ASN A 127 -16.99 3.09 -16.21
N GLY A 128 -18.27 3.22 -15.81
CA GLY A 128 -19.01 2.19 -15.07
C GLY A 128 -18.62 2.05 -13.60
N MET A 129 -18.00 3.08 -13.02
CA MET A 129 -17.72 3.15 -11.59
C MET A 129 -18.96 3.57 -10.79
N GLN A 130 -18.99 3.25 -9.50
CA GLN A 130 -19.95 3.83 -8.58
C GLN A 130 -19.55 5.27 -8.27
N ILE A 131 -20.54 6.15 -8.14
CA ILE A 131 -20.31 7.56 -7.84
C ILE A 131 -21.16 8.04 -6.68
N GLY A 132 -20.58 8.88 -5.83
CA GLY A 132 -21.23 9.54 -4.72
C GLY A 132 -20.69 10.94 -4.51
N MET A 133 -21.50 11.80 -3.92
CA MET A 133 -21.12 13.17 -3.59
C MET A 133 -21.65 13.55 -2.20
N ILE A 134 -20.81 14.17 -1.40
CA ILE A 134 -21.20 14.86 -0.17
C ILE A 134 -21.07 16.36 -0.42
N THR A 135 -22.16 17.10 -0.27
CA THR A 135 -22.22 18.51 -0.60
C THR A 135 -23.24 19.24 0.26
N SER A 136 -23.11 20.56 0.45
CA SER A 136 -24.12 21.33 1.17
C SER A 136 -25.25 21.83 0.28
N LYS A 137 -25.00 21.94 -1.03
CA LYS A 137 -25.98 22.43 -2.02
C LYS A 137 -26.02 21.47 -3.21
N ASP A 138 -27.13 21.49 -3.92
CA ASP A 138 -27.26 20.67 -5.14
C ASP A 138 -26.26 21.09 -6.24
N LEU A 139 -25.96 20.15 -7.11
CA LEU A 139 -25.07 20.37 -8.25
C LEU A 139 -25.77 21.18 -9.34
N PRO A 140 -25.04 22.01 -10.11
CA PRO A 140 -25.59 22.75 -11.24
C PRO A 140 -25.90 21.87 -12.46
N VAL A 141 -25.49 20.62 -12.43
CA VAL A 141 -25.67 19.63 -13.50
C VAL A 141 -26.19 18.31 -12.95
N GLU A 142 -26.96 17.61 -13.74
CA GLU A 142 -27.43 16.28 -13.40
C GLU A 142 -26.40 15.24 -13.90
N ILE A 143 -26.02 14.29 -13.03
CA ILE A 143 -25.15 13.16 -13.37
C ILE A 143 -25.96 11.89 -13.06
N PRO A 144 -26.25 11.05 -14.05
CA PRO A 144 -27.00 9.81 -13.83
C PRO A 144 -26.33 8.92 -12.77
N ASP A 145 -27.14 8.23 -11.99
CA ASP A 145 -26.68 7.30 -10.92
C ASP A 145 -25.84 7.91 -9.79
N LEU A 146 -25.69 9.24 -9.76
CA LEU A 146 -24.98 9.92 -8.67
C LEU A 146 -25.83 9.90 -7.39
N THR A 147 -25.29 9.28 -6.32
CA THR A 147 -25.86 9.42 -4.98
C THR A 147 -25.39 10.74 -4.36
N LYS A 148 -26.31 11.68 -4.13
CA LYS A 148 -26.03 13.01 -3.58
C LYS A 148 -26.48 13.07 -2.13
N VAL A 149 -25.53 13.20 -1.20
CA VAL A 149 -25.80 13.42 0.22
C VAL A 149 -25.72 14.93 0.48
N ILE A 150 -26.89 15.55 0.74
CA ILE A 150 -27.02 16.99 0.92
C ILE A 150 -26.96 17.34 2.41
N LEU A 151 -25.98 18.17 2.79
CA LEU A 151 -25.75 18.56 4.20
C LEU A 151 -26.64 19.71 4.65
N GLY A 152 -27.08 20.58 3.73
CA GLY A 152 -27.83 21.78 4.06
C GLY A 152 -27.05 22.79 4.94
N ALA A 153 -25.73 22.78 4.90
CA ALA A 153 -24.88 23.68 5.66
C ALA A 153 -24.65 24.99 4.90
N ASP A 154 -24.71 26.13 5.60
CA ASP A 154 -24.53 27.46 5.01
C ASP A 154 -23.07 27.94 5.02
N TYR A 155 -22.22 27.33 5.85
CA TYR A 155 -20.83 27.73 6.07
C TYR A 155 -19.86 26.61 5.76
N TYR A 156 -18.71 26.95 5.15
CA TYR A 156 -17.67 25.97 4.78
C TYR A 156 -17.21 25.14 5.98
N HIS A 157 -16.90 25.78 7.12
CA HIS A 157 -16.40 25.05 8.29
C HIS A 157 -17.43 24.07 8.86
N THR A 158 -18.72 24.44 8.84
CA THR A 158 -19.80 23.53 9.24
C THR A 158 -19.90 22.33 8.30
N ALA A 159 -19.83 22.60 7.00
CA ALA A 159 -19.83 21.55 5.98
C ALA A 159 -18.64 20.59 6.12
N GLU A 160 -17.43 21.12 6.31
CA GLU A 160 -16.21 20.35 6.46
C GLU A 160 -16.23 19.44 7.70
N VAL A 161 -16.64 19.98 8.87
CA VAL A 161 -16.76 19.19 10.10
C VAL A 161 -17.82 18.10 9.96
N LEU A 162 -18.98 18.42 9.38
CA LEU A 162 -20.04 17.45 9.17
C LEU A 162 -19.61 16.35 8.18
N THR A 163 -18.90 16.72 7.11
CA THR A 163 -18.33 15.76 6.16
C THR A 163 -17.32 14.85 6.83
N LEU A 164 -16.46 15.37 7.71
CA LEU A 164 -15.52 14.54 8.48
C LEU A 164 -16.27 13.51 9.35
N LEU A 165 -17.30 13.91 10.06
CA LEU A 165 -18.13 12.99 10.85
C LEU A 165 -18.78 11.91 9.96
N LEU A 166 -19.26 12.30 8.78
CA LEU A 166 -19.87 11.38 7.82
C LEU A 166 -18.86 10.40 7.23
N THR A 167 -17.61 10.80 6.95
CA THR A 167 -16.58 9.87 6.49
C THR A 167 -16.20 8.85 7.56
N TYR A 168 -16.18 9.24 8.84
CA TYR A 168 -16.06 8.31 9.96
C TYR A 168 -17.25 7.34 10.00
N GLN A 169 -18.46 7.85 9.92
CA GLN A 169 -19.67 7.02 9.92
C GLN A 169 -19.68 6.03 8.75
N LEU A 170 -19.27 6.45 7.56
CA LEU A 170 -19.18 5.59 6.38
C LEU A 170 -18.21 4.42 6.63
N THR A 171 -17.06 4.69 7.24
CA THR A 171 -16.06 3.69 7.61
C THR A 171 -16.59 2.74 8.69
N HIS A 172 -17.23 3.27 9.73
CA HIS A 172 -17.87 2.48 10.81
C HIS A 172 -19.05 1.65 10.31
N GLY A 173 -19.87 2.18 9.41
CA GLY A 173 -21.01 1.49 8.81
C GLY A 173 -20.63 0.28 7.97
N SER A 174 -19.35 0.13 7.59
CA SER A 174 -18.81 -1.09 6.96
C SER A 174 -18.31 -2.14 7.97
N GLY A 175 -18.57 -1.95 9.28
CA GLY A 175 -18.19 -2.89 10.33
C GLY A 175 -16.79 -2.65 10.93
N ASN A 176 -16.13 -1.54 10.60
CA ASN A 176 -14.81 -1.19 11.10
C ASN A 176 -14.91 -0.38 12.40
N VAL A 177 -13.97 -0.59 13.31
CA VAL A 177 -13.97 0.07 14.62
C VAL A 177 -12.72 0.92 14.80
N CYS A 178 -12.92 2.22 15.08
CA CYS A 178 -11.83 3.09 15.49
C CYS A 178 -11.30 2.65 16.88
N PRO A 179 -9.98 2.59 17.08
CA PRO A 179 -9.41 2.24 18.39
C PRO A 179 -9.72 3.33 19.43
N PRO A 180 -9.96 2.96 20.71
CA PRO A 180 -10.22 3.92 21.79
C PRO A 180 -9.00 4.79 22.09
N ILE A 181 -9.27 6.04 22.48
CA ILE A 181 -8.24 7.00 22.90
C ILE A 181 -7.54 6.52 24.18
N GLY A 182 -6.25 6.79 24.30
CA GLY A 182 -5.46 6.56 25.52
C GLY A 182 -4.74 5.21 25.58
N LYS A 183 -4.88 4.36 24.57
CA LYS A 183 -4.11 3.13 24.44
C LYS A 183 -3.02 3.30 23.36
N ASN A 184 -2.14 4.27 23.62
CA ASN A 184 -1.14 4.70 22.64
C ASN A 184 0.18 3.94 22.71
N SER A 185 0.32 2.90 23.58
CA SER A 185 1.52 2.08 23.46
C SER A 185 1.46 1.27 22.17
N PRO A 186 2.57 1.15 21.44
CA PRO A 186 2.62 0.33 20.23
C PRO A 186 2.09 -1.08 20.45
N ASP A 187 2.32 -1.66 21.65
CA ASP A 187 1.86 -2.99 22.00
C ASP A 187 0.36 -3.07 22.27
N GLU A 188 -0.23 -2.02 22.85
CA GLU A 188 -1.67 -1.96 23.07
C GLU A 188 -2.45 -1.64 21.79
N LEU A 189 -1.93 -0.77 20.93
CA LEU A 189 -2.47 -0.54 19.58
C LEU A 189 -2.40 -1.82 18.74
N ARG A 190 -1.32 -2.56 18.81
CA ARG A 190 -1.20 -3.87 18.20
C ARG A 190 -2.26 -4.83 18.72
N LYS A 191 -2.47 -4.92 20.03
CA LYS A 191 -3.50 -5.77 20.64
C LYS A 191 -4.92 -5.39 20.23
N LEU A 192 -5.23 -4.10 20.11
CA LEU A 192 -6.56 -3.60 19.74
C LEU A 192 -6.91 -3.81 18.27
N ASN A 193 -5.95 -3.51 17.40
CA ASN A 193 -6.15 -3.68 15.95
C ASN A 193 -6.09 -5.15 15.52
N TRP A 194 -5.69 -6.06 16.43
CA TRP A 194 -5.33 -7.43 16.10
C TRP A 194 -6.05 -8.46 16.98
N LYS A 195 -7.09 -8.06 17.71
CA LYS A 195 -7.97 -8.99 18.42
C LYS A 195 -8.71 -9.88 17.40
N GLY A 196 -8.20 -11.08 17.23
CA GLY A 196 -8.77 -12.11 16.37
C GLY A 196 -7.97 -12.41 15.09
N GLY A 197 -7.02 -11.58 14.72
CA GLY A 197 -5.98 -11.96 13.76
C GLY A 197 -4.73 -12.37 14.54
N LYS A 198 -4.13 -13.50 14.27
CA LYS A 198 -2.67 -13.56 14.33
C LYS A 198 -2.22 -12.22 13.75
N ILE A 199 -1.20 -11.57 14.36
CA ILE A 199 -0.43 -10.57 13.63
C ILE A 199 -0.32 -11.21 12.26
N ARG A 200 -1.05 -10.70 11.26
CA ARG A 200 -0.55 -10.92 9.93
C ARG A 200 0.82 -10.29 10.07
N GLU A 201 1.79 -11.16 10.32
CA GLU A 201 3.11 -10.85 9.91
C GLU A 201 2.82 -10.12 8.63
N HIS A 202 3.22 -8.85 8.50
CA HIS A 202 3.16 -8.19 7.20
C HIS A 202 4.12 -8.99 6.34
N SER A 203 3.72 -10.21 6.07
CA SER A 203 4.26 -10.98 5.00
C SER A 203 3.73 -10.22 3.79
N TYR A 204 4.56 -9.29 3.32
CA TYR A 204 4.43 -8.90 1.93
C TYR A 204 4.22 -10.21 1.17
N PRO A 205 3.24 -10.30 0.27
CA PRO A 205 2.98 -11.56 -0.44
C PRO A 205 4.28 -12.22 -0.91
N ASP A 206 5.27 -11.40 -1.26
CA ASP A 206 6.62 -11.81 -1.63
C ASP A 206 7.42 -12.47 -0.50
N GLU A 207 7.24 -12.09 0.76
CA GLU A 207 7.95 -12.71 1.90
C GLU A 207 7.57 -14.18 2.11
N GLN A 208 6.35 -14.56 1.78
CA GLN A 208 5.90 -15.95 1.97
C GLN A 208 6.46 -16.92 0.94
N ILE A 209 6.79 -16.40 -0.23
CA ILE A 209 7.29 -17.18 -1.36
C ILE A 209 8.79 -17.02 -1.59
N ASN A 210 9.44 -16.02 -0.99
CA ASN A 210 10.86 -15.79 -1.15
C ASN A 210 11.68 -16.58 -0.13
N ILE A 211 12.83 -17.07 -0.58
CA ILE A 211 13.91 -17.56 0.27
C ILE A 211 15.19 -16.83 -0.08
N GLY A 212 15.87 -16.28 0.93
CA GLY A 212 17.19 -15.68 0.79
C GLY A 212 18.28 -16.73 0.98
N VAL A 213 19.21 -16.85 0.05
CA VAL A 213 20.33 -17.77 0.14
C VAL A 213 21.63 -16.99 -0.03
N ASP A 214 22.53 -17.07 0.95
CA ASP A 214 23.86 -16.48 0.80
C ASP A 214 24.65 -17.22 -0.28
N PHE A 215 25.62 -16.54 -0.85
CA PHE A 215 26.40 -17.08 -1.97
C PHE A 215 27.70 -17.71 -1.50
N ASP A 216 28.53 -16.95 -0.77
CA ASP A 216 29.84 -17.41 -0.35
C ASP A 216 29.73 -18.38 0.84
N LYS A 217 30.37 -19.55 0.74
CA LYS A 217 30.32 -20.69 1.69
C LYS A 217 28.97 -21.41 1.77
N VAL A 218 27.94 -20.94 1.10
CA VAL A 218 26.64 -21.62 1.02
C VAL A 218 26.40 -22.24 -0.35
N ILE A 219 26.59 -21.47 -1.43
CA ILE A 219 26.48 -21.97 -2.82
C ILE A 219 27.88 -22.15 -3.44
N HIS A 220 28.73 -21.15 -3.30
CA HIS A 220 30.13 -21.11 -3.76
C HIS A 220 31.04 -21.43 -2.58
N LYS A 221 32.00 -22.36 -2.73
CA LYS A 221 32.91 -22.84 -1.64
C LYS A 221 33.69 -21.71 -0.94
N CYS A 222 34.10 -20.70 -1.72
CA CYS A 222 34.81 -19.52 -1.22
C CYS A 222 36.00 -19.83 -0.30
N SER A 223 36.83 -20.79 -0.67
CA SER A 223 37.94 -21.31 0.16
C SER A 223 39.02 -20.27 0.49
N LYS A 224 39.17 -19.25 -0.37
CA LYS A 224 40.18 -18.17 -0.25
C LYS A 224 39.56 -16.84 0.24
N GLY A 225 38.29 -16.82 0.65
CA GLY A 225 37.59 -15.59 1.00
C GLY A 225 37.45 -14.63 -0.19
N TYR A 226 37.66 -13.33 0.06
CA TYR A 226 37.52 -12.30 -1.00
C TYR A 226 38.51 -12.45 -2.13
N TYR A 227 39.75 -12.88 -1.83
CA TYR A 227 40.88 -13.03 -2.73
C TYR A 227 41.05 -11.81 -3.66
N ASP A 228 40.86 -11.97 -4.98
CA ASP A 228 40.98 -10.93 -6.01
C ASP A 228 39.62 -10.40 -6.49
N GLY A 229 38.53 -10.78 -5.83
CA GLY A 229 37.16 -10.40 -6.18
C GLY A 229 36.52 -11.28 -7.24
N THR A 230 37.27 -12.19 -7.89
CA THR A 230 36.71 -13.19 -8.82
C THR A 230 35.92 -14.27 -8.09
N ILE A 231 35.14 -15.07 -8.82
CA ILE A 231 34.47 -16.26 -8.30
C ILE A 231 35.22 -17.48 -8.84
N TYR A 232 36.02 -18.10 -8.00
CA TYR A 232 37.06 -18.99 -8.40
C TYR A 232 36.85 -20.47 -8.06
N ASP A 233 36.01 -20.76 -7.06
CA ASP A 233 35.76 -22.12 -6.56
C ASP A 233 34.56 -22.77 -7.25
N GLU A 234 34.51 -24.10 -7.05
CA GLU A 234 33.36 -24.92 -7.42
C GLU A 234 32.20 -24.75 -6.44
N PRO A 235 30.99 -25.21 -6.79
CA PRO A 235 29.84 -25.23 -5.89
C PRO A 235 30.11 -26.04 -4.60
N VAL A 236 29.46 -25.64 -3.52
CA VAL A 236 29.33 -26.47 -2.32
C VAL A 236 28.57 -27.74 -2.69
N GLU A 237 29.00 -28.85 -2.17
CA GLU A 237 28.39 -30.15 -2.46
C GLU A 237 26.89 -30.13 -2.10
N GLY A 238 26.07 -30.61 -3.02
CA GLY A 238 24.60 -30.64 -2.86
C GLY A 238 23.88 -29.31 -3.18
N SER A 239 24.59 -28.19 -3.41
CA SER A 239 23.95 -26.88 -3.66
C SER A 239 23.08 -26.85 -4.92
N PHE A 240 23.42 -27.61 -5.97
CA PHE A 240 22.59 -27.71 -7.17
C PHE A 240 21.22 -28.32 -6.86
N GLU A 241 21.18 -29.49 -6.21
CA GLU A 241 19.93 -30.16 -5.86
C GLU A 241 19.14 -29.38 -4.80
N ALA A 242 19.83 -28.69 -3.90
CA ALA A 242 19.20 -27.81 -2.93
C ALA A 242 18.48 -26.65 -3.60
N LEU A 243 19.14 -25.90 -4.49
CA LEU A 243 18.53 -24.79 -5.23
C LEU A 243 17.37 -25.24 -6.10
N LYS A 244 17.49 -26.38 -6.77
CA LYS A 244 16.42 -26.99 -7.56
C LYS A 244 15.20 -27.28 -6.69
N THR A 245 15.37 -27.96 -5.57
CA THR A 245 14.29 -28.28 -4.64
C THR A 245 13.64 -27.02 -4.03
N LEU A 246 14.46 -26.02 -3.69
CA LEU A 246 13.96 -24.74 -3.18
C LEU A 246 13.12 -24.00 -4.23
N ALA A 247 13.56 -24.00 -5.49
CA ALA A 247 12.88 -23.32 -6.58
C ALA A 247 11.50 -23.93 -6.92
N GLU A 248 11.23 -25.18 -6.54
CA GLU A 248 9.90 -25.78 -6.66
C GLU A 248 8.85 -25.15 -5.74
N LYS A 249 9.28 -24.56 -4.63
CA LYS A 249 8.39 -24.04 -3.58
C LYS A 249 8.55 -22.54 -3.31
N TYR A 250 9.71 -21.98 -3.64
CA TYR A 250 10.09 -20.62 -3.28
C TYR A 250 10.70 -19.88 -4.46
N THR A 251 10.57 -18.56 -4.45
CA THR A 251 11.38 -17.68 -5.27
C THR A 251 12.75 -17.54 -4.63
N VAL A 252 13.77 -18.16 -5.22
CA VAL A 252 15.11 -18.14 -4.65
C VAL A 252 15.81 -16.82 -5.01
N ILE A 253 16.25 -16.10 -3.97
CA ILE A 253 17.01 -14.85 -4.09
C ILE A 253 18.39 -15.07 -3.48
N VAL A 254 19.43 -14.98 -4.31
CA VAL A 254 20.81 -15.00 -3.85
C VAL A 254 21.20 -13.60 -3.35
N TYR A 255 21.61 -13.49 -2.08
CA TYR A 255 22.12 -12.24 -1.54
C TYR A 255 23.59 -12.40 -1.15
N THR A 256 24.40 -11.41 -1.50
CA THR A 256 25.84 -11.48 -1.29
C THR A 256 26.49 -10.11 -1.26
N CYS A 257 27.48 -9.93 -0.41
CA CYS A 257 28.30 -8.72 -0.42
C CYS A 257 29.03 -8.48 -1.73
N LYS A 258 29.20 -9.49 -2.58
CA LYS A 258 29.81 -9.33 -3.92
C LYS A 258 28.97 -8.44 -4.83
N ALA A 259 27.66 -8.43 -4.66
CA ALA A 259 26.73 -7.64 -5.46
C ALA A 259 26.62 -6.16 -5.05
N LYS A 260 27.41 -5.68 -4.07
CA LYS A 260 27.36 -4.26 -3.65
C LYS A 260 27.73 -3.33 -4.82
N PRO A 261 26.93 -2.27 -5.07
CA PRO A 261 27.14 -1.38 -6.21
C PRO A 261 28.40 -0.49 -6.09
N ASP A 262 28.92 -0.30 -4.89
CA ASP A 262 30.13 0.47 -4.60
C ASP A 262 31.43 -0.32 -4.73
N ARG A 263 31.34 -1.60 -5.10
CA ARG A 263 32.50 -2.42 -5.41
C ARG A 263 33.09 -2.08 -6.77
N GLY A 264 34.42 -2.05 -6.82
CA GLY A 264 35.16 -1.91 -8.08
C GLY A 264 34.85 -3.05 -9.04
N LEU A 265 34.95 -2.73 -10.34
CA LEU A 265 34.79 -3.76 -11.39
C LEU A 265 35.97 -4.75 -11.34
N VAL A 266 35.66 -6.02 -11.49
CA VAL A 266 36.61 -7.09 -11.62
C VAL A 266 36.58 -7.60 -13.08
N ASN A 267 37.69 -7.45 -13.81
CA ASN A 267 37.74 -7.72 -15.24
C ASN A 267 36.65 -7.00 -16.06
N GLY A 268 36.31 -5.75 -15.66
CA GLY A 268 35.29 -4.93 -16.33
C GLY A 268 33.85 -5.31 -16.00
N LYS A 269 33.61 -6.19 -15.03
CA LYS A 269 32.29 -6.68 -14.63
C LYS A 269 31.96 -6.33 -13.19
N THR A 270 30.69 -6.10 -12.92
CA THR A 270 30.14 -5.95 -11.57
C THR A 270 30.10 -7.30 -10.86
N GLY A 271 30.12 -7.28 -9.52
CA GLY A 271 30.00 -8.51 -8.75
C GLY A 271 28.69 -9.28 -9.03
N THR A 272 27.60 -8.56 -9.32
CA THR A 272 26.33 -9.17 -9.75
C THR A 272 26.46 -9.95 -11.06
N GLU A 273 27.14 -9.36 -12.06
CA GLU A 273 27.40 -10.05 -13.34
C GLU A 273 28.27 -11.29 -13.16
N LEU A 274 29.32 -11.20 -12.33
CA LEU A 274 30.20 -12.33 -12.04
C LEU A 274 29.44 -13.48 -11.35
N VAL A 275 28.55 -13.18 -10.41
CA VAL A 275 27.71 -14.20 -9.74
C VAL A 275 26.76 -14.86 -10.74
N TRP A 276 26.11 -14.09 -11.62
CA TRP A 276 25.26 -14.65 -12.66
C TRP A 276 25.99 -15.51 -13.66
N GLU A 277 27.21 -15.13 -14.06
CA GLU A 277 28.06 -15.93 -14.97
C GLU A 277 28.47 -17.23 -14.31
N TRP A 278 28.84 -17.18 -13.03
CA TRP A 278 29.20 -18.37 -12.29
C TRP A 278 28.01 -19.32 -12.10
N LEU A 279 26.83 -18.79 -11.77
CA LEU A 279 25.60 -19.58 -11.69
C LEU A 279 25.21 -20.21 -13.02
N LYS A 280 25.42 -19.52 -14.15
CA LYS A 280 25.19 -20.04 -15.48
C LYS A 280 26.20 -21.15 -15.81
N LYS A 281 27.49 -20.96 -15.50
CA LYS A 281 28.54 -21.96 -15.70
C LYS A 281 28.23 -23.30 -15.01
N HIS A 282 27.55 -23.24 -13.88
CA HIS A 282 27.19 -24.41 -13.07
C HIS A 282 25.71 -24.84 -13.22
N ASP A 283 25.01 -24.38 -14.24
CA ASP A 283 23.61 -24.70 -14.56
C ASP A 283 22.59 -24.36 -13.43
N MET A 284 22.96 -23.46 -12.50
CA MET A 284 22.13 -23.07 -11.36
C MET A 284 21.29 -21.79 -11.61
N ALA A 285 21.62 -21.02 -12.65
CA ALA A 285 20.96 -19.75 -12.92
C ALA A 285 19.43 -19.87 -13.11
N GLN A 286 18.98 -21.00 -13.63
CA GLN A 286 17.55 -21.28 -13.85
C GLN A 286 16.73 -21.40 -12.56
N PHE A 287 17.37 -21.63 -11.43
CA PHE A 287 16.74 -21.77 -10.12
C PHE A 287 16.74 -20.46 -9.32
N VAL A 288 17.47 -19.45 -9.77
CA VAL A 288 17.65 -18.16 -9.07
C VAL A 288 16.89 -17.06 -9.77
N SER A 289 16.04 -16.36 -9.06
CA SER A 289 15.24 -15.25 -9.60
C SER A 289 15.97 -13.91 -9.55
N LYS A 290 16.81 -13.69 -8.54
CA LYS A 290 17.52 -12.42 -8.32
C LYS A 290 18.85 -12.65 -7.62
N VAL A 291 19.85 -11.81 -7.97
CA VAL A 291 21.09 -11.63 -7.22
C VAL A 291 21.13 -10.20 -6.68
N THR A 292 21.40 -10.01 -5.39
CA THR A 292 21.36 -8.69 -4.72
C THR A 292 22.38 -8.60 -3.60
N SER A 293 22.78 -7.39 -3.23
CA SER A 293 23.56 -7.13 -2.01
C SER A 293 22.68 -6.76 -0.81
N GLU A 294 21.42 -6.47 -1.05
CA GLU A 294 20.47 -6.16 0.01
C GLU A 294 19.85 -7.43 0.57
N LYS A 295 19.69 -7.49 1.90
CA LYS A 295 18.97 -8.59 2.53
C LYS A 295 17.52 -8.59 2.03
N PRO A 296 17.11 -9.60 1.21
CA PRO A 296 15.77 -9.60 0.64
C PRO A 296 14.72 -9.85 1.72
N ARG A 297 13.50 -9.40 1.49
CA ARG A 297 12.37 -9.87 2.29
C ARG A 297 12.09 -11.32 1.93
N ALA A 298 12.23 -12.21 2.88
CA ALA A 298 12.11 -13.64 2.66
C ALA A 298 11.55 -14.36 3.89
N ARG A 299 10.89 -15.48 3.66
CA ARG A 299 10.38 -16.35 4.71
C ARG A 299 11.49 -17.01 5.52
N PHE A 300 12.58 -17.38 4.84
CA PHE A 300 13.75 -18.02 5.42
C PHE A 300 15.02 -17.45 4.82
N TYR A 301 16.10 -17.54 5.58
CA TYR A 301 17.47 -17.26 5.13
C TYR A 301 18.34 -18.46 5.37
N ILE A 302 19.16 -18.82 4.38
CA ILE A 302 20.24 -19.81 4.46
C ILE A 302 21.54 -19.03 4.36
N ASP A 303 22.35 -19.02 5.43
CA ASP A 303 23.52 -18.16 5.58
C ASP A 303 24.54 -18.87 6.47
N ASP A 304 25.83 -18.80 6.15
CA ASP A 304 26.89 -19.45 6.93
C ASP A 304 27.24 -18.73 8.23
N LYS A 305 26.73 -17.51 8.43
CA LYS A 305 27.01 -16.64 9.58
C LYS A 305 25.78 -16.27 10.38
N ALA A 306 24.62 -16.78 10.03
CA ALA A 306 23.39 -16.43 10.73
C ALA A 306 23.20 -17.25 11.99
N ILE A 307 23.12 -16.57 13.12
CA ILE A 307 22.70 -17.15 14.40
C ILE A 307 21.16 -17.02 14.48
N ARG A 308 20.49 -18.11 14.87
CA ARG A 308 19.06 -18.12 15.07
C ARG A 308 18.72 -17.35 16.35
N PHE A 309 18.19 -16.15 16.19
CA PHE A 309 17.78 -15.35 17.35
C PHE A 309 16.49 -15.91 17.98
N THR A 310 16.57 -16.28 19.24
CA THR A 310 15.44 -16.59 20.12
C THR A 310 15.35 -15.56 21.25
N ASP A 311 16.45 -15.31 21.93
CA ASP A 311 16.69 -14.32 22.96
C ASP A 311 18.17 -13.98 23.01
N TRP A 312 18.54 -12.91 23.73
CA TRP A 312 19.94 -12.44 23.80
C TRP A 312 20.87 -13.41 24.52
N GLU A 313 20.39 -14.12 25.52
CA GLU A 313 21.21 -15.10 26.29
C GLU A 313 21.63 -16.28 25.40
N SER A 314 20.68 -16.81 24.63
CA SER A 314 20.95 -17.86 23.63
C SER A 314 21.88 -17.37 22.53
N ALA A 315 21.68 -16.15 22.02
CA ALA A 315 22.53 -15.61 20.97
C ALA A 315 23.99 -15.42 21.43
N PHE A 316 24.22 -14.95 22.65
CA PHE A 316 25.57 -14.83 23.20
C PHE A 316 26.23 -16.20 23.44
N ARG A 317 25.50 -17.19 23.92
CA ARG A 317 25.98 -18.54 24.05
C ARG A 317 26.43 -19.16 22.73
N ASP A 318 25.59 -19.00 21.69
CA ASP A 318 25.89 -19.50 20.34
C ASP A 318 27.15 -18.82 19.77
N ILE A 319 27.35 -17.51 20.04
CA ILE A 319 28.56 -16.76 19.66
C ILE A 319 29.78 -17.35 20.37
N GLU A 320 29.72 -17.56 21.69
CA GLU A 320 30.83 -18.12 22.49
C GLU A 320 31.19 -19.54 22.05
N GLU A 321 30.22 -20.38 21.70
CA GLU A 321 30.44 -21.72 21.18
C GLU A 321 31.09 -21.73 19.78
N ILE A 322 30.86 -20.72 18.97
CA ILE A 322 31.44 -20.60 17.60
C ILE A 322 32.86 -20.01 17.65
N ASP A 323 33.11 -19.04 18.54
CA ASP A 323 34.40 -18.33 18.68
C ASP A 323 35.42 -19.09 19.55
N GLY A 324 35.00 -20.05 20.36
CA GLY A 324 35.85 -20.88 21.25
C GLY A 324 36.43 -22.07 20.53
#